data_4d4b3ec885770468a3c10dd81bac3de3
#
_entry.id   4d4b3ec885770468a3c10dd81bac3de3
#
_cell.length_a   1.000
_cell.length_b   1.000
_cell.length_c   1.000
_cell.angle_alpha   90.00
_cell.angle_beta   90.00
_cell.angle_gamma   90.00
#
_symmetry.space_group_name_H-M   'P 1'
#
loop_
_entity.id
_entity.type
_entity.pdbx_description
1 polymer ?
#
loop_
_entity_poly.entity_id
_entity_poly.type
_entity_poly.pdbx_seq_one_letter_code
_entity_poly.pdbx_strand_id
1 'polypeptide(L)'
;MPLELIEFAADDLARARRFWEMLLEVSLDERSEGEGQGLQTHDDRPSLGLHERGRGPGDRFSLPYFRVPDLARALERVVELEGSVVHPGERWAICRDSEGSPFGLAGE
;
A
#
# COMPACT_ATOMS: atom_id res chain seq x y z
N MET A 1 -15.44 -3.36 -5.38
CA MET A 1 -14.44 -3.46 -4.32
C MET A 1 -13.40 -2.33 -4.48
N PRO A 2 -13.11 -1.58 -3.42
CA PRO A 2 -12.26 -0.38 -3.53
C PRO A 2 -10.76 -0.67 -3.44
N LEU A 3 -10.24 -1.60 -4.22
CA LEU A 3 -8.81 -1.87 -4.25
C LEU A 3 -8.09 -0.71 -4.94
N GLU A 4 -7.22 -0.03 -4.22
CA GLU A 4 -6.53 1.18 -4.68
C GLU A 4 -5.13 0.88 -5.19
N LEU A 5 -4.40 0.01 -4.49
CA LEU A 5 -2.97 -0.16 -4.70
C LEU A 5 -2.53 -1.54 -4.22
N ILE A 6 -1.64 -2.16 -4.96
CA ILE A 6 -0.90 -3.33 -4.47
C ILE A 6 0.56 -2.90 -4.33
N GLU A 7 1.08 -2.96 -3.12
CA GLU A 7 2.43 -2.51 -2.78
C GLU A 7 3.36 -3.71 -2.62
N PHE A 8 4.54 -3.64 -3.23
CA PHE A 8 5.57 -4.67 -3.08
C PHE A 8 6.85 -4.07 -2.51
N ALA A 9 7.48 -4.79 -1.61
CA ALA A 9 8.78 -4.44 -1.07
C ALA A 9 9.89 -5.07 -1.94
N ALA A 10 10.99 -4.36 -2.12
CA ALA A 10 12.10 -4.83 -2.95
C ALA A 10 13.45 -4.59 -2.28
N ASP A 11 14.34 -5.57 -2.40
CA ASP A 11 15.72 -5.40 -1.96
C ASP A 11 16.53 -4.56 -2.94
N ASP A 12 16.20 -4.67 -4.23
CA ASP A 12 16.82 -3.89 -5.30
C ASP A 12 15.69 -3.25 -6.11
N LEU A 13 15.46 -1.98 -5.85
CA LEU A 13 14.34 -1.26 -6.46
C LEU A 13 14.45 -1.19 -7.99
N ALA A 14 15.65 -0.97 -8.53
CA ALA A 14 15.83 -0.89 -9.97
C ALA A 14 15.54 -2.23 -10.65
N ARG A 15 15.95 -3.32 -10.02
CA ARG A 15 15.70 -4.67 -10.55
C ARG A 15 14.20 -5.00 -10.52
N ALA A 16 13.52 -4.66 -9.40
CA ALA A 16 12.10 -4.89 -9.27
C ALA A 16 11.30 -4.04 -10.26
N ARG A 17 11.70 -2.79 -10.46
CA ARG A 17 11.10 -1.91 -11.45
C ARG A 17 11.14 -2.52 -12.84
N ARG A 18 12.32 -2.96 -13.25
CA ARG A 18 12.50 -3.57 -14.58
C ARG A 18 11.64 -4.83 -14.73
N PHE A 19 11.59 -5.66 -13.70
CA PHE A 19 10.77 -6.87 -13.71
C PHE A 19 9.29 -6.54 -13.98
N TRP A 20 8.72 -5.66 -13.19
CA TRP A 20 7.30 -5.34 -13.30
C TRP A 20 6.95 -4.54 -14.55
N GLU A 21 7.80 -3.58 -14.93
CA GLU A 21 7.57 -2.80 -16.15
C GLU A 21 7.57 -3.68 -17.38
N MET A 22 8.49 -4.62 -17.46
CA MET A 22 8.57 -5.50 -18.62
C MET A 22 7.50 -6.58 -18.63
N LEU A 23 7.21 -7.15 -17.46
CA LEU A 23 6.19 -8.20 -17.37
C LEU A 23 4.80 -7.68 -17.68
N LEU A 24 4.43 -6.56 -17.11
CA LEU A 24 3.07 -6.01 -17.21
C LEU A 24 2.92 -4.90 -18.24
N GLU A 25 4.02 -4.50 -18.88
CA GLU A 25 4.03 -3.41 -19.87
C GLU A 25 3.44 -2.12 -19.29
N VAL A 26 3.93 -1.73 -18.11
CA VAL A 26 3.53 -0.51 -17.40
C VAL A 26 4.74 0.36 -17.14
N SER A 27 4.49 1.62 -16.77
CA SER A 27 5.53 2.55 -16.31
C SER A 27 5.41 2.79 -14.82
N LEU A 28 6.52 2.61 -14.13
CA LEU A 28 6.62 2.90 -12.70
C LEU A 28 7.42 4.17 -12.53
N ASP A 29 6.77 5.22 -12.05
CA ASP A 29 7.37 6.54 -11.90
C ASP A 29 7.49 6.92 -10.43
N GLU A 30 8.31 7.93 -10.14
CA GLU A 30 8.43 8.43 -8.78
C GLU A 30 7.07 8.88 -8.26
N ARG A 31 6.86 8.67 -6.96
CA ARG A 31 5.60 9.05 -6.32
C ARG A 31 5.49 10.54 -6.18
N SER A 32 4.24 11.02 -6.22
CA SER A 32 3.91 12.41 -5.99
C SER A 32 3.96 12.72 -4.49
N GLU A 33 3.97 14.00 -4.16
CA GLU A 33 3.90 14.45 -2.78
C GLU A 33 2.68 13.85 -2.09
N GLY A 34 2.87 13.29 -0.91
CA GLY A 34 1.81 12.65 -0.12
C GLY A 34 1.60 11.18 -0.40
N GLU A 35 2.24 10.63 -1.42
CA GLU A 35 2.15 9.19 -1.73
C GLU A 35 3.20 8.34 -1.02
N GLY A 36 4.16 8.98 -0.36
CA GLY A 36 5.26 8.30 0.27
C GLY A 36 6.45 8.12 -0.67
N GLN A 37 7.43 7.35 -0.25
CA GLN A 37 8.62 7.08 -1.04
C GLN A 37 8.43 5.84 -1.91
N GLY A 38 9.11 5.79 -3.04
CA GLY A 38 9.08 4.66 -3.93
C GLY A 38 8.58 5.00 -5.32
N LEU A 39 8.15 3.98 -6.03
CA LEU A 39 7.66 4.08 -7.41
C LEU A 39 6.23 3.59 -7.49
N GLN A 40 5.48 4.10 -8.44
CA GLN A 40 4.07 3.73 -8.57
C GLN A 40 3.60 3.93 -10.00
N THR A 41 2.67 3.08 -10.45
CA THR A 41 1.94 3.33 -11.70
C THR A 41 0.88 4.37 -11.42
N HIS A 42 0.64 5.28 -12.39
CA HIS A 42 -0.32 6.37 -12.21
C HIS A 42 -1.47 6.36 -13.22
N ASP A 43 -1.38 5.50 -14.23
CA ASP A 43 -2.36 5.49 -15.32
C ASP A 43 -3.56 4.58 -15.05
N ASP A 44 -3.38 3.57 -14.22
CA ASP A 44 -4.39 2.55 -13.96
C ASP A 44 -4.79 2.48 -12.49
N ARG A 45 -5.96 1.92 -12.23
CA ARG A 45 -6.43 1.55 -10.90
C ARG A 45 -6.87 0.10 -10.90
N PRO A 46 -6.46 -0.72 -9.93
CA PRO A 46 -5.54 -0.37 -8.85
C PRO A 46 -4.12 -0.10 -9.36
N SER A 47 -3.40 0.72 -8.62
CA SER A 47 -2.01 1.01 -8.93
C SER A 47 -1.11 -0.11 -8.42
N LEU A 48 0.07 -0.22 -9.02
CA LEU A 48 1.14 -1.07 -8.50
C LEU A 48 2.23 -0.18 -7.95
N GLY A 49 2.66 -0.44 -6.73
CA GLY A 49 3.70 0.33 -6.07
C GLY A 49 4.89 -0.52 -5.68
N LEU A 50 6.06 0.10 -5.65
CA LEU A 50 7.31 -0.51 -5.22
C LEU A 50 8.00 0.40 -4.22
N HIS A 51 8.56 -0.18 -3.17
CA HIS A 51 9.43 0.55 -2.25
C HIS A 51 10.58 -0.34 -1.82
N GLU A 52 11.65 0.29 -1.33
CA GLU A 52 12.76 -0.46 -0.77
C GLU A 52 12.32 -1.17 0.50
N ARG A 53 12.76 -2.40 0.67
CA ARG A 53 12.47 -3.18 1.87
C ARG A 53 13.13 -2.53 3.07
N GLY A 54 12.33 -2.17 4.05
CA GLY A 54 12.79 -1.48 5.25
C GLY A 54 12.45 -2.25 6.52
N ARG A 55 12.47 -1.55 7.65
CA ARG A 55 12.19 -2.14 8.97
C ARG A 55 10.85 -1.73 9.55
N GLY A 56 10.18 -0.78 8.92
CA GLY A 56 8.90 -0.29 9.40
C GLY A 56 7.75 -1.26 9.17
N PRO A 57 6.59 -0.98 9.78
CA PRO A 57 5.40 -1.78 9.56
C PRO A 57 5.01 -1.73 8.08
N GLY A 58 4.77 -2.88 7.49
CA GLY A 58 4.44 -2.97 6.08
C GLY A 58 5.61 -2.93 5.12
N ASP A 59 6.81 -2.56 5.59
CA ASP A 59 7.97 -2.43 4.70
C ASP A 59 8.50 -3.74 4.15
N ARG A 60 8.09 -4.86 4.72
CA ARG A 60 8.59 -6.20 4.37
C ARG A 60 7.59 -7.05 3.62
N PHE A 61 6.35 -6.62 3.53
CA PHE A 61 5.27 -7.44 3.00
C PHE A 61 4.69 -6.84 1.74
N SER A 62 4.09 -7.69 0.92
CA SER A 62 3.22 -7.21 -0.15
C SER A 62 1.88 -6.87 0.48
N LEU A 63 1.37 -5.69 0.20
CA LEU A 63 0.16 -5.19 0.85
C LEU A 63 -0.87 -4.72 -0.17
N PRO A 64 -2.11 -5.21 -0.11
CA PRO A 64 -3.21 -4.57 -0.78
C PRO A 64 -3.66 -3.36 0.03
N TYR A 65 -3.92 -2.24 -0.64
CA TYR A 65 -4.49 -1.05 -0.03
C TYR A 65 -5.88 -0.81 -0.57
N PHE A 66 -6.82 -0.55 0.32
CA PHE A 66 -8.21 -0.26 -0.03
C PHE A 66 -8.52 1.20 0.25
N ARG A 67 -9.22 1.84 -0.68
CA ARG A 67 -9.63 3.22 -0.50
C ARG A 67 -10.92 3.29 0.30
N VAL A 68 -10.94 4.18 1.29
CA VAL A 68 -12.11 4.42 2.13
C VAL A 68 -12.41 5.91 2.18
N PRO A 69 -13.68 6.29 2.28
CA PRO A 69 -14.05 7.72 2.29
C PRO A 69 -13.62 8.45 3.55
N ASP A 70 -13.53 7.77 4.68
CA ASP A 70 -13.17 8.36 5.97
C ASP A 70 -12.21 7.41 6.67
N LEU A 71 -10.91 7.73 6.61
CA LEU A 71 -9.87 6.86 7.16
C LEU A 71 -9.99 6.71 8.68
N ALA A 72 -10.21 7.82 9.39
CA ALA A 72 -10.31 7.77 10.85
C ALA A 72 -11.47 6.85 11.28
N ARG A 73 -12.60 6.98 10.62
CA ARG A 73 -13.77 6.13 10.90
C ARG A 73 -13.49 4.67 10.56
N ALA A 74 -12.81 4.43 9.43
CA ALA A 74 -12.45 3.08 9.01
C ALA A 74 -11.53 2.40 10.03
N LEU A 75 -10.58 3.15 10.60
CA LEU A 75 -9.67 2.60 11.61
C LEU A 75 -10.42 2.19 12.88
N GLU A 76 -11.43 2.97 13.28
CA GLU A 76 -12.30 2.58 14.40
C GLU A 76 -13.02 1.27 14.09
N ARG A 77 -13.53 1.15 12.85
CA ARG A 77 -14.24 -0.06 12.42
C ARG A 77 -13.31 -1.29 12.39
N VAL A 78 -12.05 -1.12 12.01
CA VAL A 78 -11.08 -2.22 12.04
C VAL A 78 -11.03 -2.83 13.45
N VAL A 79 -10.91 -2.00 14.47
CA VAL A 79 -10.84 -2.46 15.85
C VAL A 79 -12.17 -3.08 16.31
N GLU A 80 -13.30 -2.46 15.97
CA GLU A 80 -14.61 -3.00 16.29
C GLU A 80 -14.83 -4.39 15.69
N LEU A 81 -14.26 -4.65 14.51
CA LEU A 81 -14.40 -5.91 13.78
C LEU A 81 -13.28 -6.91 14.11
N GLU A 82 -12.57 -6.70 15.21
CA GLU A 82 -11.56 -7.59 15.76
C GLU A 82 -10.24 -7.60 14.99
N GLY A 83 -10.01 -6.59 14.15
CA GLY A 83 -8.71 -6.34 13.57
C GLY A 83 -7.87 -5.44 14.44
N SER A 84 -6.72 -5.02 13.94
CA SER A 84 -5.83 -4.11 14.66
C SER A 84 -5.21 -3.08 13.73
N VAL A 85 -4.85 -1.93 14.29
CA VAL A 85 -4.14 -0.88 13.58
C VAL A 85 -2.67 -0.98 13.95
N VAL A 86 -1.82 -1.25 12.95
CA VAL A 86 -0.38 -1.41 13.16
C VAL A 86 0.33 -0.07 13.04
N HIS A 87 -0.04 0.72 12.03
CA HIS A 87 0.56 2.02 11.79
C HIS A 87 -0.53 3.01 11.39
N PRO A 88 -1.00 3.83 12.35
CA PRO A 88 -2.01 4.83 12.03
C PRO A 88 -1.42 5.99 11.25
N GLY A 89 -2.23 6.60 10.38
CA GLY A 89 -1.82 7.75 9.61
C GLY A 89 -3.02 8.58 9.19
N GLU A 90 -2.78 9.77 8.69
CA GLU A 90 -3.84 10.68 8.27
C GLU A 90 -4.31 10.42 6.84
N ARG A 91 -3.43 9.93 5.99
CA ARG A 91 -3.74 9.66 4.59
C ARG A 91 -3.80 8.18 4.27
N TRP A 92 -2.99 7.39 4.96
CA TRP A 92 -2.97 5.93 4.79
C TRP A 92 -2.55 5.30 6.12
N ALA A 93 -2.94 4.06 6.29
CA ALA A 93 -2.64 3.30 7.50
C ALA A 93 -2.40 1.84 7.16
N ILE A 94 -1.65 1.16 8.02
CA ILE A 94 -1.41 -0.27 7.92
C ILE A 94 -2.14 -0.97 9.05
N CYS A 95 -2.88 -2.02 8.71
CA CYS A 95 -3.73 -2.74 9.64
C CYS A 95 -3.51 -4.25 9.49
N ARG A 96 -4.12 -5.00 10.38
CA ARG A 96 -4.29 -6.45 10.27
C ARG A 96 -5.76 -6.78 10.41
N ASP A 97 -6.22 -7.74 9.64
CA ASP A 97 -7.61 -8.21 9.74
C ASP A 97 -7.78 -9.09 10.98
N SER A 98 -8.96 -9.69 11.16
CA SER A 98 -9.28 -10.52 12.31
C SER A 98 -8.42 -11.78 12.42
N GLU A 99 -7.80 -12.19 11.33
CA GLU A 99 -6.94 -13.37 11.27
C GLU A 99 -5.46 -13.02 11.24
N GLY A 100 -5.12 -11.73 11.38
CA GLY A 100 -3.74 -11.27 11.43
C GLY A 100 -3.11 -10.95 10.09
N SER A 101 -3.87 -10.98 9.01
CA SER A 101 -3.34 -10.66 7.67
C SER A 101 -3.15 -9.17 7.49
N PRO A 102 -1.98 -8.72 7.01
CA PRO A 102 -1.72 -7.29 6.85
C PRO A 102 -2.40 -6.72 5.61
N PHE A 103 -2.88 -5.49 5.73
CA PHE A 103 -3.44 -4.73 4.63
C PHE A 103 -3.32 -3.24 4.93
N GLY A 104 -3.53 -2.42 3.90
CA GLY A 104 -3.52 -0.99 4.06
C GLY A 104 -4.88 -0.38 3.79
N LEU A 105 -5.11 0.79 4.35
CA LEU A 105 -6.26 1.63 4.05
C LEU A 105 -5.74 3.00 3.61
N ALA A 106 -6.34 3.55 2.57
CA ALA A 106 -6.03 4.88 2.07
C ALA A 106 -7.29 5.73 2.12
N GLY A 107 -7.15 6.96 2.61
CA GLY A 107 -8.23 7.93 2.61
C GLY A 107 -8.36 8.63 1.27
N GLU A 108 -9.46 9.27 1.08
CA GLU A 108 -9.69 10.12 -0.10
C GLU A 108 -9.10 11.51 0.04
#